data_0a5b061b22b0eb0013b6de3007c532f3
#
_entry.id   0a5b061b22b0eb0013b6de3007c532f3
#
_cell.length_a   1.000
_cell.length_b   1.000
_cell.length_c   1.000
_cell.angle_alpha   90.00
_cell.angle_beta   90.00
_cell.angle_gamma   90.00
#
_symmetry.space_group_name_H-M   'P 1'
#
loop_
_entity.id
_entity.type
_entity.pdbx_description
1 polymer ?
#
loop_
_entity_poly.entity_id
_entity_poly.type
_entity_poly.pdbx_seq_one_letter_code
_entity_poly.pdbx_strand_id
1 'polypeptide(L)'
;MTILLNTIFILFIGIWFVRFFVEMDVPEKYRVSRFFQNTTDYKGEGLTKKDVLRILFLAFLIRVLIYFASVLIYLVQSDFLSHAAAFSWNDFFNLWNKSDAQHYLAEKGYVNCTEVTEWSGREEHLFLVFFPLYPWFIRFFHFFVNSYAVAAFAVSIISFCVGCVFFYGAVKEEYGASIAEKSLTLLLLYPFSFFFGGIMTESLFFCLISAGFFYIRRHKWLIVGLIGLLASLCRIQGVILLGVGIVEFLISSQLIRMIQEGQFKGFLKYFFTEAVWLFLIPIGNLVYLGLNYQITGNAFQFTVYQKNHWYHTTTWFTNCVAEIMRYISGQVSDTTLLIWYPELILFVVAAALLLYSLRTQPLKYSAYLLVYTLINYSVTFLISGGRYMLNAIPLFFFTAALLNKHKLLYQLLCFASALLYGICFTAFLTGGAIY
;
A
#
# COMPACT_ATOMS: atom_id res chain seq x y z
N MET A 1 13.40 24.13 -8.44
CA MET A 1 12.96 22.72 -8.30
C MET A 1 11.45 22.59 -8.21
N THR A 2 10.77 23.21 -7.26
CA THR A 2 9.29 23.12 -7.08
C THR A 2 8.51 23.52 -8.34
N ILE A 3 8.90 24.59 -9.04
CA ILE A 3 8.28 24.99 -10.33
C ILE A 3 8.41 23.87 -11.36
N LEU A 4 9.61 23.29 -11.51
CA LEU A 4 9.86 22.21 -12.47
C LEU A 4 8.99 20.98 -12.16
N LEU A 5 8.93 20.55 -10.89
CA LEU A 5 8.11 19.41 -10.47
C LEU A 5 6.62 19.67 -10.71
N ASN A 6 6.14 20.87 -10.41
CA ASN A 6 4.77 21.26 -10.70
C ASN A 6 4.47 21.26 -12.20
N THR A 7 5.38 21.76 -13.02
CA THR A 7 5.22 21.76 -14.48
C THR A 7 5.15 20.33 -15.03
N ILE A 8 6.06 19.44 -14.59
CA ILE A 8 6.06 18.02 -14.98
C ILE A 8 4.74 17.36 -14.55
N PHE A 9 4.27 17.64 -13.34
CA PHE A 9 3.01 17.12 -12.82
C PHE A 9 1.80 17.56 -13.66
N ILE A 10 1.71 18.86 -14.00
CA ILE A 10 0.60 19.40 -14.83
C ILE A 10 0.62 18.75 -16.22
N LEU A 11 1.81 18.64 -16.84
CA LEU A 11 1.97 17.98 -18.12
C LEU A 11 1.58 16.50 -18.05
N PHE A 12 2.01 15.80 -17.01
CA PHE A 12 1.61 14.40 -16.79
C PHE A 12 0.09 14.25 -16.71
N ILE A 13 -0.56 15.06 -15.88
CA ILE A 13 -2.02 15.05 -15.71
C ILE A 13 -2.72 15.35 -17.04
N GLY A 14 -2.26 16.34 -17.78
CA GLY A 14 -2.81 16.67 -19.11
C GLY A 14 -2.73 15.49 -20.08
N ILE A 15 -1.56 14.86 -20.19
CA ILE A 15 -1.34 13.68 -21.05
C ILE A 15 -2.19 12.49 -20.58
N TRP A 16 -2.26 12.27 -19.25
CA TRP A 16 -3.05 11.20 -18.66
C TRP A 16 -4.54 11.35 -19.00
N PHE A 17 -5.12 12.55 -18.88
CA PHE A 17 -6.51 12.81 -19.25
C PHE A 17 -6.75 12.66 -20.76
N VAL A 18 -5.83 13.14 -21.60
CA VAL A 18 -5.94 12.92 -23.05
C VAL A 18 -6.01 11.43 -23.35
N ARG A 19 -5.12 10.63 -22.75
CA ARG A 19 -5.13 9.18 -22.92
C ARG A 19 -6.41 8.55 -22.38
N PHE A 20 -6.91 8.99 -21.23
CA PHE A 20 -8.13 8.49 -20.62
C PHE A 20 -9.33 8.68 -21.56
N PHE A 21 -9.48 9.87 -22.18
CA PHE A 21 -10.53 10.10 -23.16
C PHE A 21 -10.33 9.24 -24.42
N VAL A 22 -9.11 9.06 -24.87
CA VAL A 22 -8.81 8.19 -26.03
C VAL A 22 -9.19 6.74 -25.74
N GLU A 23 -8.93 6.22 -24.56
CA GLU A 23 -9.28 4.83 -24.17
C GLU A 23 -10.79 4.64 -23.94
N MET A 24 -11.57 5.70 -23.72
CA MET A 24 -13.03 5.66 -23.70
C MET A 24 -13.68 5.61 -25.10
N ASP A 25 -12.89 5.34 -26.13
CA ASP A 25 -13.28 5.11 -27.52
C ASP A 25 -13.44 6.37 -28.39
N VAL A 26 -12.33 7.12 -28.52
CA VAL A 26 -12.19 8.08 -29.64
C VAL A 26 -11.86 7.28 -30.92
N PRO A 27 -12.56 7.50 -32.04
CA PRO A 27 -12.34 6.74 -33.26
C PRO A 27 -10.87 6.67 -33.69
N GLU A 28 -10.41 5.52 -34.15
CA GLU A 28 -9.01 5.23 -34.57
C GLU A 28 -8.47 6.16 -35.66
N LYS A 29 -9.35 6.85 -36.39
CA LYS A 29 -8.94 7.82 -37.41
C LYS A 29 -8.15 9.01 -36.89
N TYR A 30 -8.22 9.30 -35.58
CA TYR A 30 -7.45 10.36 -34.98
C TYR A 30 -6.00 9.90 -34.65
N ARG A 31 -5.01 10.67 -35.12
CA ARG A 31 -3.58 10.35 -35.00
C ARG A 31 -3.12 10.17 -33.55
N VAL A 32 -3.81 10.82 -32.60
CA VAL A 32 -3.58 10.73 -31.16
C VAL A 32 -3.89 9.33 -30.64
N SER A 33 -4.94 8.65 -31.12
CA SER A 33 -5.30 7.30 -30.69
C SER A 33 -4.20 6.29 -31.00
N ARG A 34 -3.52 6.42 -32.15
CA ARG A 34 -2.41 5.54 -32.54
C ARG A 34 -1.17 5.68 -31.66
N PHE A 35 -0.91 6.88 -31.11
CA PHE A 35 0.21 7.10 -30.22
C PHE A 35 0.06 6.36 -28.89
N PHE A 36 -1.18 6.28 -28.39
CA PHE A 36 -1.52 5.62 -27.12
C PHE A 36 -1.94 4.15 -27.28
N GLN A 37 -1.97 3.60 -28.49
CA GLN A 37 -2.21 2.17 -28.67
C GLN A 37 -1.15 1.37 -27.93
N ASN A 38 -1.64 0.52 -27.02
CA ASN A 38 -0.79 -0.31 -26.19
C ASN A 38 -0.07 -1.34 -27.08
N THR A 39 1.23 -1.16 -27.30
CA THR A 39 2.05 -2.01 -28.17
C THR A 39 2.51 -3.28 -27.47
N THR A 40 2.15 -3.46 -26.20
CA THR A 40 2.53 -4.64 -25.42
C THR A 40 1.35 -5.60 -25.30
N ASP A 41 1.33 -6.61 -26.14
CA ASP A 41 0.41 -7.77 -26.04
C ASP A 41 0.81 -8.64 -24.83
N TYR A 42 0.39 -8.21 -23.64
CA TYR A 42 0.48 -9.06 -22.47
C TYR A 42 -0.61 -10.14 -22.56
N LYS A 43 -0.20 -11.40 -22.59
CA LYS A 43 -1.13 -12.54 -22.55
C LYS A 43 -1.41 -12.87 -21.08
N GLY A 44 -2.54 -12.37 -20.59
CA GLY A 44 -3.01 -12.71 -19.24
C GLY A 44 -3.38 -14.19 -19.12
N GLU A 45 -3.13 -14.76 -17.96
CA GLU A 45 -3.41 -16.16 -17.64
C GLU A 45 -4.25 -16.23 -16.35
N GLY A 46 -5.24 -17.12 -16.32
CA GLY A 46 -6.07 -17.32 -15.14
C GLY A 46 -5.31 -17.87 -13.94
N LEU A 47 -5.74 -17.46 -12.73
CA LEU A 47 -5.20 -17.99 -11.48
C LEU A 47 -5.67 -19.44 -11.26
N THR A 48 -4.71 -20.38 -11.07
CA THR A 48 -5.01 -21.79 -10.85
C THR A 48 -4.98 -22.17 -9.36
N LYS A 49 -5.65 -23.29 -8.97
CA LYS A 49 -5.57 -23.81 -7.60
C LYS A 49 -4.12 -24.13 -7.17
N LYS A 50 -3.28 -24.57 -8.10
CA LYS A 50 -1.85 -24.83 -7.85
C LYS A 50 -1.11 -23.53 -7.52
N ASP A 51 -1.39 -22.46 -8.23
CA ASP A 51 -0.81 -21.14 -7.91
C ASP A 51 -1.20 -20.68 -6.51
N VAL A 52 -2.49 -20.79 -6.17
CA VAL A 52 -3.00 -20.39 -4.85
C VAL A 52 -2.24 -21.10 -3.74
N LEU A 53 -2.17 -22.44 -3.79
CA LEU A 53 -1.48 -23.24 -2.77
C LEU A 53 0.02 -22.92 -2.70
N ARG A 54 0.67 -22.80 -3.86
CA ARG A 54 2.10 -22.46 -3.94
C ARG A 54 2.38 -21.09 -3.33
N ILE A 55 1.59 -20.07 -3.67
CA ILE A 55 1.80 -18.70 -3.17
C ILE A 55 1.49 -18.60 -1.68
N LEU A 56 0.42 -19.25 -1.21
CA LEU A 56 0.13 -19.32 0.23
C LEU A 56 1.29 -19.93 1.01
N PHE A 57 1.79 -21.09 0.56
CA PHE A 57 2.92 -21.77 1.19
C PHE A 57 4.19 -20.92 1.18
N LEU A 58 4.54 -20.33 0.04
CA LEU A 58 5.72 -19.48 -0.11
C LEU A 58 5.64 -18.24 0.79
N ALA A 59 4.50 -17.54 0.79
CA ALA A 59 4.29 -16.35 1.61
C ALA A 59 4.37 -16.68 3.11
N PHE A 60 3.74 -17.77 3.54
CA PHE A 60 3.82 -18.24 4.92
C PHE A 60 5.26 -18.61 5.33
N LEU A 61 5.94 -19.42 4.51
CA LEU A 61 7.32 -19.83 4.76
C LEU A 61 8.25 -18.62 4.91
N ILE A 62 8.14 -17.62 4.03
CA ILE A 62 8.94 -16.41 4.10
C ILE A 62 8.67 -15.66 5.42
N ARG A 63 7.41 -15.55 5.88
CA ARG A 63 7.10 -14.92 7.17
C ARG A 63 7.74 -15.66 8.33
N VAL A 64 7.64 -16.98 8.35
CA VAL A 64 8.30 -17.81 9.38
C VAL A 64 9.81 -17.61 9.37
N LEU A 65 10.45 -17.60 8.20
CA LEU A 65 11.89 -17.35 8.08
C LEU A 65 12.30 -15.95 8.56
N ILE A 66 11.49 -14.92 8.28
CA ILE A 66 11.76 -13.56 8.76
C ILE A 66 11.62 -13.47 10.28
N TYR A 67 10.62 -14.10 10.88
CA TYR A 67 10.48 -14.15 12.33
C TYR A 67 11.65 -14.91 12.97
N PHE A 68 12.05 -16.02 12.39
CA PHE A 68 13.24 -16.75 12.84
C PHE A 68 14.51 -15.88 12.72
N ALA A 69 14.70 -15.19 11.61
CA ALA A 69 15.82 -14.26 11.42
C ALA A 69 15.80 -13.11 12.46
N SER A 70 14.62 -12.61 12.84
CA SER A 70 14.52 -11.57 13.88
C SER A 70 15.06 -12.05 15.23
N VAL A 71 14.74 -13.29 15.59
CA VAL A 71 15.25 -13.93 16.81
C VAL A 71 16.78 -14.11 16.74
N LEU A 72 17.28 -14.62 15.61
CA LEU A 72 18.73 -14.81 15.42
C LEU A 72 19.50 -13.48 15.51
N ILE A 73 19.01 -12.42 14.86
CA ILE A 73 19.65 -11.09 14.92
C ILE A 73 19.67 -10.58 16.35
N TYR A 74 18.57 -10.71 17.07
CA TYR A 74 18.49 -10.32 18.49
C TYR A 74 19.51 -11.07 19.35
N LEU A 75 19.56 -12.41 19.23
CA LEU A 75 20.47 -13.25 20.01
C LEU A 75 21.95 -12.94 19.70
N VAL A 76 22.30 -12.71 18.44
CA VAL A 76 23.67 -12.35 18.04
C VAL A 76 24.11 -11.03 18.64
N GLN A 77 23.20 -10.07 18.77
CA GLN A 77 23.50 -8.74 19.32
C GLN A 77 23.54 -8.71 20.84
N SER A 78 22.81 -9.61 21.52
CA SER A 78 22.63 -9.61 22.97
C SER A 78 23.49 -10.65 23.75
N ASP A 79 24.61 -11.09 23.20
CA ASP A 79 25.44 -12.18 23.75
C ASP A 79 24.70 -13.53 23.71
N PHE A 80 24.86 -14.23 22.59
CA PHE A 80 24.09 -15.40 22.17
C PHE A 80 23.93 -16.47 23.26
N LEU A 81 25.02 -16.80 23.99
CA LEU A 81 24.99 -17.92 24.94
C LEU A 81 24.18 -17.61 26.20
N SER A 82 24.24 -16.37 26.69
CA SER A 82 23.52 -15.95 27.87
C SER A 82 22.06 -15.71 27.67
N HIS A 83 21.67 -15.22 26.49
CA HIS A 83 20.30 -14.83 26.16
C HIS A 83 19.48 -15.92 25.44
N ALA A 84 20.13 -16.88 24.77
CA ALA A 84 19.39 -17.96 24.07
C ALA A 84 18.59 -18.85 25.05
N ALA A 85 19.12 -19.11 26.25
CA ALA A 85 18.44 -19.91 27.27
C ALA A 85 17.32 -19.15 28.00
N ALA A 86 17.33 -17.81 27.96
CA ALA A 86 16.35 -16.93 28.61
C ALA A 86 15.36 -16.30 27.67
N PHE A 87 15.49 -16.50 26.35
CA PHE A 87 14.61 -15.90 25.34
C PHE A 87 13.16 -16.36 25.53
N SER A 88 12.27 -15.40 25.68
CA SER A 88 10.85 -15.61 25.98
C SER A 88 9.95 -15.12 24.85
N TRP A 89 8.67 -15.47 24.94
CA TRP A 89 7.64 -14.90 24.05
C TRP A 89 7.55 -13.38 24.16
N ASN A 90 7.75 -12.82 25.35
CA ASN A 90 7.74 -11.37 25.55
C ASN A 90 8.89 -10.69 24.83
N ASP A 91 10.08 -11.29 24.76
CA ASP A 91 11.20 -10.75 24.00
C ASP A 91 10.86 -10.75 22.49
N PHE A 92 10.31 -11.85 21.98
CA PHE A 92 9.83 -11.90 20.60
C PHE A 92 8.77 -10.84 20.32
N PHE A 93 7.78 -10.71 21.19
CA PHE A 93 6.73 -9.71 21.05
C PHE A 93 7.32 -8.29 21.01
N ASN A 94 8.23 -7.97 21.90
CA ASN A 94 8.87 -6.66 22.01
C ASN A 94 9.71 -6.31 20.77
N LEU A 95 10.30 -7.30 20.08
CA LEU A 95 10.99 -7.06 18.81
C LEU A 95 10.07 -6.45 17.75
N TRP A 96 8.78 -6.78 17.77
CA TRP A 96 7.79 -6.37 16.78
C TRP A 96 6.79 -5.34 17.32
N ASN A 97 6.72 -5.12 18.64
CA ASN A 97 5.87 -4.11 19.27
C ASN A 97 6.56 -2.74 19.27
N LYS A 98 6.79 -2.21 18.07
CA LYS A 98 7.50 -0.94 17.85
C LYS A 98 6.65 0.03 17.06
N SER A 99 7.03 1.32 17.09
CA SER A 99 6.36 2.37 16.32
C SER A 99 4.85 2.41 16.61
N ASP A 100 4.01 2.27 15.58
CA ASP A 100 2.56 2.38 15.66
C ASP A 100 1.86 1.19 16.36
N ALA A 101 2.57 0.06 16.57
CA ALA A 101 1.99 -1.15 17.16
C ALA A 101 1.30 -0.89 18.50
N GLN A 102 1.89 -0.05 19.35
CA GLN A 102 1.37 0.31 20.66
C GLN A 102 -0.01 1.00 20.57
N HIS A 103 -0.24 1.79 19.53
CA HIS A 103 -1.52 2.49 19.34
C HIS A 103 -2.63 1.54 18.88
N TYR A 104 -2.29 0.50 18.11
CA TYR A 104 -3.26 -0.52 17.71
C TYR A 104 -3.69 -1.42 18.88
N LEU A 105 -2.80 -1.61 19.86
CA LEU A 105 -3.03 -2.45 21.03
C LEU A 105 -3.35 -1.65 22.30
N ALA A 106 -3.56 -0.33 22.22
CA ALA A 106 -3.76 0.53 23.37
C ALA A 106 -4.88 0.06 24.29
N GLU A 107 -4.65 0.07 25.60
CA GLU A 107 -5.59 -0.41 26.64
C GLU A 107 -6.93 0.33 26.58
N LYS A 108 -6.91 1.66 26.42
CA LYS A 108 -8.11 2.49 26.27
C LYS A 108 -8.44 2.81 24.80
N GLY A 109 -8.03 1.93 23.87
CA GLY A 109 -8.26 2.10 22.46
C GLY A 109 -9.36 1.21 21.90
N TYR A 110 -9.28 0.91 20.62
CA TYR A 110 -10.21 0.01 19.95
C TYR A 110 -10.15 -1.42 20.48
N VAL A 111 -9.06 -1.85 21.10
CA VAL A 111 -8.78 -3.24 21.51
C VAL A 111 -8.94 -3.44 23.01
N ASN A 112 -8.62 -2.44 23.82
CA ASN A 112 -8.53 -2.52 25.29
C ASN A 112 -7.56 -3.63 25.74
N CYS A 113 -6.35 -3.64 25.18
CA CYS A 113 -5.32 -4.64 25.47
C CYS A 113 -4.60 -4.31 26.78
N THR A 114 -4.58 -5.26 27.72
CA THR A 114 -3.85 -5.15 28.99
C THR A 114 -2.40 -5.61 28.89
N GLU A 115 -1.98 -6.18 27.76
CA GLU A 115 -0.61 -6.68 27.53
C GLU A 115 0.38 -5.55 27.20
N VAL A 116 -0.12 -4.34 26.90
CA VAL A 116 0.69 -3.18 26.55
C VAL A 116 0.58 -2.14 27.66
N THR A 117 1.72 -1.83 28.29
CA THR A 117 1.78 -0.74 29.27
C THR A 117 1.47 0.59 28.60
N GLU A 118 0.52 1.33 29.17
CA GLU A 118 0.19 2.67 28.70
C GLU A 118 1.42 3.58 28.71
N TRP A 119 1.51 4.42 27.72
CA TRP A 119 2.42 5.55 27.75
C TRP A 119 1.83 6.60 28.71
N SER A 120 2.27 6.58 29.93
CA SER A 120 1.86 7.53 30.95
C SER A 120 2.04 8.98 30.45
N GLY A 121 0.98 9.79 30.52
CA GLY A 121 0.99 11.21 30.15
C GLY A 121 0.54 11.54 28.72
N ARG A 122 0.03 10.57 27.93
CA ARG A 122 -0.56 10.85 26.62
C ARG A 122 -2.03 11.24 26.73
N GLU A 123 -2.45 12.05 25.75
CA GLU A 123 -3.84 12.46 25.61
C GLU A 123 -4.76 11.26 25.40
N GLU A 124 -5.85 11.21 26.15
CA GLU A 124 -6.89 10.19 26.01
C GLU A 124 -7.41 10.20 24.56
N HIS A 125 -7.76 9.11 23.99
CA HIS A 125 -8.26 8.99 22.61
C HIS A 125 -7.22 9.22 21.47
N LEU A 126 -5.93 9.27 21.76
CA LEU A 126 -4.88 9.41 20.72
C LEU A 126 -4.91 8.26 19.69
N PHE A 127 -5.48 7.11 20.07
CA PHE A 127 -5.71 5.97 19.17
C PHE A 127 -6.59 6.32 17.98
N LEU A 128 -7.39 7.40 18.05
CA LEU A 128 -8.24 7.87 16.94
C LEU A 128 -7.45 8.33 15.70
N VAL A 129 -6.14 8.55 15.81
CA VAL A 129 -5.28 8.79 14.64
C VAL A 129 -5.20 7.56 13.74
N PHE A 130 -5.42 6.37 14.31
CA PHE A 130 -5.34 5.08 13.65
C PHE A 130 -6.73 4.56 13.26
N PHE A 131 -6.83 3.94 12.09
CA PHE A 131 -8.09 3.45 11.57
C PHE A 131 -8.54 2.16 12.26
N PRO A 132 -9.86 1.93 12.43
CA PRO A 132 -10.38 0.91 13.36
C PRO A 132 -10.32 -0.53 12.83
N LEU A 133 -10.22 -0.78 11.52
CA LEU A 133 -10.41 -2.12 10.97
C LEU A 133 -9.40 -3.14 11.49
N TYR A 134 -8.11 -2.77 11.52
CA TYR A 134 -7.05 -3.69 11.98
C TYR A 134 -7.24 -4.05 13.48
N PRO A 135 -7.44 -3.09 14.40
CA PRO A 135 -7.80 -3.40 15.78
C PRO A 135 -9.09 -4.25 15.91
N TRP A 136 -10.12 -4.01 15.09
CA TRP A 136 -11.33 -4.82 15.14
C TRP A 136 -11.08 -6.28 14.72
N PHE A 137 -10.23 -6.51 13.72
CA PHE A 137 -9.80 -7.87 13.39
C PHE A 137 -8.98 -8.51 14.51
N ILE A 138 -8.11 -7.75 15.20
CA ILE A 138 -7.40 -8.25 16.38
C ILE A 138 -8.40 -8.69 17.46
N ARG A 139 -9.41 -7.88 17.77
CA ARG A 139 -10.49 -8.27 18.74
C ARG A 139 -11.21 -9.53 18.31
N PHE A 140 -11.54 -9.65 17.04
CA PHE A 140 -12.20 -10.83 16.51
C PHE A 140 -11.34 -12.09 16.67
N PHE A 141 -10.07 -12.03 16.30
CA PHE A 141 -9.16 -13.16 16.44
C PHE A 141 -8.81 -13.47 17.89
N HIS A 142 -8.73 -12.44 18.75
CA HIS A 142 -8.53 -12.63 20.20
C HIS A 142 -9.55 -13.57 20.83
N PHE A 143 -10.79 -13.54 20.36
CA PHE A 143 -11.84 -14.46 20.84
C PHE A 143 -11.44 -15.94 20.70
N PHE A 144 -10.60 -16.29 19.71
CA PHE A 144 -10.16 -17.67 19.46
C PHE A 144 -8.84 -18.02 20.13
N VAL A 145 -7.92 -17.07 20.28
CA VAL A 145 -6.53 -17.34 20.73
C VAL A 145 -6.22 -16.79 22.11
N ASN A 146 -7.10 -16.02 22.71
CA ASN A 146 -7.00 -15.45 24.07
C ASN A 146 -5.68 -14.71 24.36
N SER A 147 -5.06 -14.11 23.33
CA SER A 147 -3.91 -13.21 23.40
C SER A 147 -3.99 -12.18 22.28
N TYR A 148 -3.89 -10.90 22.61
CA TYR A 148 -3.94 -9.80 21.64
C TYR A 148 -2.72 -9.80 20.74
N ALA A 149 -1.54 -10.10 21.28
CA ALA A 149 -0.31 -10.19 20.52
C ALA A 149 -0.38 -11.30 19.46
N VAL A 150 -0.80 -12.51 19.85
CA VAL A 150 -0.97 -13.63 18.92
C VAL A 150 -2.03 -13.31 17.87
N ALA A 151 -3.16 -12.70 18.28
CA ALA A 151 -4.20 -12.27 17.37
C ALA A 151 -3.69 -11.26 16.33
N ALA A 152 -2.90 -10.27 16.76
CA ALA A 152 -2.31 -9.27 15.88
C ALA A 152 -1.37 -9.89 14.83
N PHE A 153 -0.48 -10.79 15.24
CA PHE A 153 0.38 -11.54 14.30
C PHE A 153 -0.45 -12.42 13.35
N ALA A 154 -1.48 -13.09 13.85
CA ALA A 154 -2.37 -13.92 13.03
C ALA A 154 -3.06 -13.07 11.94
N VAL A 155 -3.61 -11.90 12.29
CA VAL A 155 -4.20 -10.96 11.31
C VAL A 155 -3.17 -10.57 10.25
N SER A 156 -1.95 -10.19 10.67
CA SER A 156 -0.89 -9.76 9.75
C SER A 156 -0.45 -10.89 8.81
N ILE A 157 -0.19 -12.10 9.34
CA ILE A 157 0.27 -13.25 8.55
C ILE A 157 -0.81 -13.71 7.56
N ILE A 158 -2.04 -13.91 8.03
CA ILE A 158 -3.15 -14.37 7.20
C ILE A 158 -3.41 -13.35 6.08
N SER A 159 -3.51 -12.07 6.44
CA SER A 159 -3.73 -11.01 5.46
C SER A 159 -2.60 -10.93 4.43
N PHE A 160 -1.34 -11.06 4.86
CA PHE A 160 -0.20 -11.08 3.94
C PHE A 160 -0.27 -12.26 2.96
N CYS A 161 -0.50 -13.47 3.46
CA CYS A 161 -0.56 -14.67 2.63
C CYS A 161 -1.70 -14.58 1.59
N VAL A 162 -2.89 -14.19 2.03
CA VAL A 162 -4.06 -13.99 1.15
C VAL A 162 -3.81 -12.83 0.17
N GLY A 163 -3.21 -11.74 0.65
CA GLY A 163 -2.83 -10.60 -0.17
C GLY A 163 -1.86 -10.97 -1.29
N CYS A 164 -0.85 -11.81 -1.02
CA CYS A 164 0.07 -12.31 -2.04
C CYS A 164 -0.65 -13.12 -3.14
N VAL A 165 -1.67 -13.91 -2.77
CA VAL A 165 -2.47 -14.64 -3.76
C VAL A 165 -3.26 -13.69 -4.66
N PHE A 166 -3.94 -12.69 -4.09
CA PHE A 166 -4.67 -11.71 -4.88
C PHE A 166 -3.75 -10.82 -5.72
N PHE A 167 -2.62 -10.39 -5.17
CA PHE A 167 -1.62 -9.63 -5.89
C PHE A 167 -1.08 -10.42 -7.09
N TYR A 168 -0.61 -11.65 -6.86
CA TYR A 168 -0.14 -12.52 -7.91
C TYR A 168 -1.23 -12.78 -8.97
N GLY A 169 -2.46 -13.06 -8.53
CA GLY A 169 -3.60 -13.30 -9.40
C GLY A 169 -3.95 -12.08 -10.28
N ALA A 170 -4.00 -10.89 -9.68
CA ALA A 170 -4.28 -9.66 -10.42
C ALA A 170 -3.22 -9.37 -11.49
N VAL A 171 -1.93 -9.56 -11.14
CA VAL A 171 -0.82 -9.35 -12.08
C VAL A 171 -0.77 -10.45 -13.14
N LYS A 172 -0.99 -11.71 -12.76
CA LYS A 172 -1.01 -12.83 -13.70
C LYS A 172 -2.12 -12.69 -14.75
N GLU A 173 -3.32 -12.28 -14.33
CA GLU A 173 -4.44 -12.06 -15.26
C GLU A 173 -4.23 -10.86 -16.19
N GLU A 174 -3.44 -9.86 -15.79
CA GLU A 174 -3.16 -8.69 -16.63
C GLU A 174 -1.92 -8.89 -17.52
N TYR A 175 -0.84 -9.45 -16.97
CA TYR A 175 0.49 -9.43 -17.57
C TYR A 175 1.08 -10.82 -17.86
N GLY A 176 0.44 -11.90 -17.38
CA GLY A 176 0.93 -13.28 -17.48
C GLY A 176 1.86 -13.68 -16.32
N ALA A 177 2.14 -14.99 -16.25
CA ALA A 177 2.84 -15.61 -15.13
C ALA A 177 4.26 -15.06 -14.90
N SER A 178 5.01 -14.82 -15.99
CA SER A 178 6.41 -14.34 -15.88
C SER A 178 6.53 -13.00 -15.15
N ILE A 179 5.64 -12.04 -15.47
CA ILE A 179 5.65 -10.73 -14.82
C ILE A 179 5.09 -10.84 -13.39
N ALA A 180 4.10 -11.71 -13.16
CA ALA A 180 3.56 -11.96 -11.82
C ALA A 180 4.63 -12.52 -10.85
N GLU A 181 5.44 -13.48 -11.29
CA GLU A 181 6.56 -14.04 -10.50
C GLU A 181 7.59 -12.95 -10.16
N LYS A 182 8.00 -12.17 -11.14
CA LYS A 182 8.97 -11.09 -10.94
C LYS A 182 8.42 -10.00 -10.00
N SER A 183 7.14 -9.67 -10.13
CA SER A 183 6.47 -8.68 -9.29
C SER A 183 6.40 -9.12 -7.83
N LEU A 184 6.01 -10.39 -7.61
CA LEU A 184 5.96 -10.96 -6.27
C LEU A 184 7.36 -11.02 -5.64
N THR A 185 8.40 -11.40 -6.41
CA THR A 185 9.78 -11.39 -5.93
C THR A 185 10.24 -9.99 -5.52
N LEU A 186 9.96 -8.97 -6.34
CA LEU A 186 10.29 -7.58 -6.00
C LEU A 186 9.56 -7.10 -4.74
N LEU A 187 8.28 -7.46 -4.57
CA LEU A 187 7.51 -7.15 -3.37
C LEU A 187 8.15 -7.80 -2.11
N LEU A 188 8.52 -9.08 -2.21
CA LEU A 188 9.10 -9.84 -1.10
C LEU A 188 10.50 -9.36 -0.71
N LEU A 189 11.29 -8.90 -1.69
CA LEU A 189 12.62 -8.36 -1.49
C LEU A 189 12.66 -6.85 -1.24
N TYR A 190 11.51 -6.17 -1.28
CA TYR A 190 11.46 -4.74 -1.04
C TYR A 190 12.01 -4.42 0.37
N PRO A 191 12.91 -3.41 0.51
CA PRO A 191 13.67 -3.16 1.74
C PRO A 191 12.83 -3.04 3.02
N PHE A 192 11.58 -2.62 2.90
CA PHE A 192 10.66 -2.44 4.03
C PHE A 192 9.58 -3.54 4.13
N SER A 193 9.65 -4.62 3.33
CA SER A 193 8.58 -5.64 3.30
C SER A 193 8.49 -6.48 4.59
N PHE A 194 9.45 -6.38 5.51
CA PHE A 194 9.32 -6.97 6.84
C PHE A 194 8.15 -6.37 7.63
N PHE A 195 7.75 -5.12 7.39
CA PHE A 195 6.56 -4.52 8.00
C PHE A 195 5.26 -5.30 7.76
N PHE A 196 5.19 -6.10 6.70
CA PHE A 196 4.07 -7.04 6.53
C PHE A 196 3.98 -8.10 7.65
N GLY A 197 5.03 -8.33 8.41
CA GLY A 197 5.03 -9.19 9.59
C GLY A 197 4.75 -8.47 10.90
N GLY A 198 4.77 -7.14 10.90
CA GLY A 198 4.58 -6.32 12.10
C GLY A 198 3.13 -6.25 12.58
N ILE A 199 2.94 -5.72 13.79
CA ILE A 199 1.62 -5.42 14.36
C ILE A 199 1.15 -4.07 13.79
N MET A 200 0.80 -4.10 12.50
CA MET A 200 0.51 -2.90 11.71
C MET A 200 -0.53 -3.19 10.61
N THR A 201 -1.08 -2.14 10.01
CA THR A 201 -2.12 -2.24 8.99
C THR A 201 -1.63 -2.68 7.62
N GLU A 202 -0.31 -2.70 7.38
CA GLU A 202 0.31 -2.88 6.07
C GLU A 202 -0.17 -4.15 5.36
N SER A 203 -0.17 -5.29 6.05
CA SER A 203 -0.61 -6.58 5.50
C SER A 203 -2.10 -6.63 5.19
N LEU A 204 -2.93 -6.11 6.10
CA LEU A 204 -4.38 -6.09 5.90
C LEU A 204 -4.75 -5.16 4.75
N PHE A 205 -4.14 -3.98 4.70
CA PHE A 205 -4.37 -3.03 3.61
C PHE A 205 -3.88 -3.56 2.27
N PHE A 206 -2.68 -4.17 2.23
CA PHE A 206 -2.16 -4.86 1.05
C PHE A 206 -3.11 -5.94 0.52
N CYS A 207 -3.66 -6.75 1.41
CA CYS A 207 -4.65 -7.78 1.06
C CYS A 207 -5.88 -7.15 0.40
N LEU A 208 -6.44 -6.11 1.01
CA LEU A 208 -7.65 -5.45 0.53
C LEU A 208 -7.43 -4.74 -0.81
N ILE A 209 -6.31 -4.02 -0.98
CA ILE A 209 -6.00 -3.36 -2.27
C ILE A 209 -5.74 -4.38 -3.38
N SER A 210 -4.99 -5.45 -3.08
CA SER A 210 -4.71 -6.51 -4.05
C SER A 210 -5.99 -7.25 -4.48
N ALA A 211 -6.88 -7.55 -3.54
CA ALA A 211 -8.19 -8.11 -3.82
C ALA A 211 -9.07 -7.11 -4.61
N GLY A 212 -9.03 -5.83 -4.26
CA GLY A 212 -9.70 -4.77 -5.00
C GLY A 212 -9.29 -4.76 -6.48
N PHE A 213 -7.99 -4.79 -6.77
CA PHE A 213 -7.49 -4.85 -8.16
C PHE A 213 -7.90 -6.11 -8.89
N PHE A 214 -7.85 -7.25 -8.22
CA PHE A 214 -8.25 -8.54 -8.79
C PHE A 214 -9.72 -8.55 -9.19
N TYR A 215 -10.61 -8.00 -8.35
CA TYR A 215 -12.04 -7.97 -8.64
C TYR A 215 -12.46 -6.80 -9.55
N ILE A 216 -11.74 -5.65 -9.55
CA ILE A 216 -11.94 -4.57 -10.52
C ILE A 216 -11.72 -5.10 -11.94
N ARG A 217 -10.63 -5.84 -12.17
CA ARG A 217 -10.37 -6.44 -13.48
C ARG A 217 -11.49 -7.38 -13.95
N ARG A 218 -12.15 -8.04 -13.02
CA ARG A 218 -13.27 -8.97 -13.28
C ARG A 218 -14.64 -8.28 -13.29
N HIS A 219 -14.67 -6.97 -13.14
CA HIS A 219 -15.88 -6.13 -13.09
C HIS A 219 -16.90 -6.62 -12.03
N LYS A 220 -16.42 -7.15 -10.87
CA LYS A 220 -17.27 -7.60 -9.76
C LYS A 220 -17.53 -6.44 -8.79
N TRP A 221 -18.31 -5.46 -9.25
CA TRP A 221 -18.42 -4.15 -8.60
C TRP A 221 -18.93 -4.19 -7.16
N LEU A 222 -19.89 -5.06 -6.83
CA LEU A 222 -20.35 -5.24 -5.45
C LEU A 222 -19.22 -5.72 -4.54
N ILE A 223 -18.43 -6.70 -5.00
CA ILE A 223 -17.29 -7.22 -4.23
C ILE A 223 -16.24 -6.12 -4.07
N VAL A 224 -15.97 -5.34 -5.12
CA VAL A 224 -15.06 -4.19 -5.08
C VAL A 224 -15.54 -3.15 -4.07
N GLY A 225 -16.85 -2.83 -4.07
CA GLY A 225 -17.44 -1.90 -3.12
C GLY A 225 -17.26 -2.34 -1.66
N LEU A 226 -17.53 -3.61 -1.36
CA LEU A 226 -17.36 -4.18 -0.01
C LEU A 226 -15.88 -4.22 0.42
N ILE A 227 -14.98 -4.66 -0.46
CA ILE A 227 -13.53 -4.65 -0.19
C ILE A 227 -13.03 -3.22 0.01
N GLY A 228 -13.46 -2.29 -0.83
CA GLY A 228 -13.06 -0.89 -0.75
C GLY A 228 -13.58 -0.19 0.50
N LEU A 229 -14.80 -0.53 0.96
CA LEU A 229 -15.32 -0.10 2.26
C LEU A 229 -14.37 -0.55 3.39
N LEU A 230 -13.99 -1.83 3.41
CA LEU A 230 -13.04 -2.33 4.40
C LEU A 230 -11.66 -1.67 4.25
N ALA A 231 -11.17 -1.47 3.01
CA ALA A 231 -9.91 -0.78 2.78
C ALA A 231 -9.94 0.67 3.32
N SER A 232 -11.05 1.37 3.16
CA SER A 232 -11.26 2.73 3.66
C SER A 232 -11.42 2.79 5.20
N LEU A 233 -11.87 1.69 5.83
CA LEU A 233 -11.84 1.51 7.28
C LEU A 233 -10.46 1.09 7.80
N CYS A 234 -9.57 0.61 6.92
CA CYS A 234 -8.21 0.22 7.29
C CYS A 234 -7.23 1.40 7.22
N ARG A 235 -7.35 2.22 6.17
CA ARG A 235 -6.53 3.43 5.94
C ARG A 235 -7.29 4.41 5.06
N ILE A 236 -7.02 5.71 5.21
CA ILE A 236 -7.65 6.76 4.39
C ILE A 236 -7.43 6.54 2.89
N GLN A 237 -6.28 6.00 2.51
CA GLN A 237 -5.94 5.70 1.11
C GLN A 237 -6.83 4.61 0.48
N GLY A 238 -7.62 3.88 1.28
CA GLY A 238 -8.57 2.88 0.76
C GLY A 238 -9.59 3.47 -0.23
N VAL A 239 -9.94 4.75 -0.06
CA VAL A 239 -10.86 5.46 -0.95
C VAL A 239 -10.34 5.56 -2.40
N ILE A 240 -9.04 5.39 -2.64
CA ILE A 240 -8.45 5.43 -3.99
C ILE A 240 -9.06 4.35 -4.88
N LEU A 241 -9.48 3.21 -4.30
CA LEU A 241 -10.17 2.15 -5.07
C LEU A 241 -11.44 2.65 -5.76
N LEU A 242 -12.13 3.65 -5.23
CA LEU A 242 -13.25 4.30 -5.91
C LEU A 242 -12.81 4.91 -7.25
N GLY A 243 -11.75 5.73 -7.23
CA GLY A 243 -11.20 6.35 -8.45
C GLY A 243 -10.72 5.30 -9.47
N VAL A 244 -10.03 4.26 -9.00
CA VAL A 244 -9.57 3.13 -9.83
C VAL A 244 -10.75 2.40 -10.47
N GLY A 245 -11.80 2.11 -9.67
CA GLY A 245 -13.03 1.48 -10.14
C GLY A 245 -13.77 2.33 -11.16
N ILE A 246 -13.87 3.65 -10.95
CA ILE A 246 -14.49 4.58 -11.89
C ILE A 246 -13.72 4.62 -13.21
N VAL A 247 -12.38 4.72 -13.16
CA VAL A 247 -11.54 4.72 -14.37
C VAL A 247 -11.77 3.45 -15.20
N GLU A 248 -11.73 2.28 -14.56
CA GLU A 248 -11.97 1.01 -15.24
C GLU A 248 -13.40 0.90 -15.77
N PHE A 249 -14.41 1.32 -15.00
CA PHE A 249 -15.79 1.30 -15.40
C PHE A 249 -16.03 2.16 -16.63
N LEU A 250 -15.51 3.39 -16.66
CA LEU A 250 -15.71 4.32 -17.78
C LEU A 250 -15.00 3.85 -19.05
N ILE A 251 -13.81 3.27 -18.94
CA ILE A 251 -13.07 2.71 -20.08
C ILE A 251 -13.78 1.46 -20.60
N SER A 252 -14.10 0.51 -19.71
CA SER A 252 -14.70 -0.77 -20.11
C SER A 252 -16.13 -0.65 -20.65
N SER A 253 -16.88 0.36 -20.19
CA SER A 253 -18.24 0.65 -20.71
C SER A 253 -18.25 1.38 -22.04
N GLN A 254 -17.09 1.85 -22.52
CA GLN A 254 -16.99 2.65 -23.75
C GLN A 254 -17.99 3.83 -23.77
N LEU A 255 -18.04 4.58 -22.66
CA LEU A 255 -19.04 5.63 -22.43
C LEU A 255 -19.21 6.60 -23.62
N ILE A 256 -18.10 7.06 -24.20
CA ILE A 256 -18.15 8.03 -25.32
C ILE A 256 -18.85 7.42 -26.52
N ARG A 257 -18.57 6.16 -26.84
CA ARG A 257 -19.23 5.44 -27.94
C ARG A 257 -20.73 5.26 -27.68
N MET A 258 -21.09 4.84 -26.45
CA MET A 258 -22.50 4.68 -26.08
C MET A 258 -23.29 6.00 -26.20
N ILE A 259 -22.66 7.14 -25.88
CA ILE A 259 -23.28 8.47 -26.06
C ILE A 259 -23.46 8.77 -27.55
N GLN A 260 -22.46 8.53 -28.39
CA GLN A 260 -22.49 8.77 -29.84
C GLN A 260 -23.53 7.89 -30.55
N GLU A 261 -23.72 6.66 -30.07
CA GLU A 261 -24.71 5.72 -30.60
C GLU A 261 -26.14 5.93 -30.05
N GLY A 262 -26.34 6.93 -29.19
CA GLY A 262 -27.64 7.20 -28.56
C GLY A 262 -28.04 6.20 -27.48
N GLN A 263 -27.12 5.36 -27.01
CA GLN A 263 -27.35 4.28 -26.03
C GLN A 263 -27.16 4.75 -24.56
N PHE A 264 -27.26 6.03 -24.30
CA PHE A 264 -27.02 6.60 -22.96
C PHE A 264 -27.92 5.99 -21.84
N LYS A 265 -29.20 5.63 -22.22
CA LYS A 265 -30.08 4.93 -21.26
C LYS A 265 -29.51 3.57 -20.81
N GLY A 266 -28.86 2.85 -21.74
CA GLY A 266 -28.19 1.57 -21.43
C GLY A 266 -27.02 1.76 -20.47
N PHE A 267 -26.21 2.80 -20.68
CA PHE A 267 -25.14 3.18 -19.76
C PHE A 267 -25.68 3.50 -18.36
N LEU A 268 -26.72 4.34 -18.24
CA LEU A 268 -27.33 4.67 -16.96
C LEU A 268 -27.86 3.42 -16.25
N LYS A 269 -28.53 2.53 -16.99
CA LYS A 269 -28.99 1.25 -16.42
C LYS A 269 -27.81 0.46 -15.85
N TYR A 270 -26.74 0.28 -16.63
CA TYR A 270 -25.55 -0.45 -16.20
C TYR A 270 -24.87 0.22 -14.97
N PHE A 271 -24.77 1.55 -14.98
CA PHE A 271 -24.25 2.30 -13.85
C PHE A 271 -25.04 2.03 -12.55
N PHE A 272 -26.38 2.18 -12.61
CA PHE A 272 -27.23 2.02 -11.42
C PHE A 272 -27.43 0.57 -10.97
N THR A 273 -27.21 -0.42 -11.84
CA THR A 273 -27.31 -1.85 -11.46
C THR A 273 -25.97 -2.41 -10.96
N GLU A 274 -24.85 -1.93 -11.50
CA GLU A 274 -23.53 -2.53 -11.28
C GLU A 274 -22.56 -1.56 -10.62
N ALA A 275 -22.25 -0.42 -11.22
CA ALA A 275 -21.18 0.46 -10.75
C ALA A 275 -21.56 1.28 -9.51
N VAL A 276 -22.83 1.43 -9.21
CA VAL A 276 -23.33 2.12 -7.99
C VAL A 276 -22.71 1.53 -6.71
N TRP A 277 -22.38 0.25 -6.71
CA TRP A 277 -21.75 -0.41 -5.57
C TRP A 277 -20.36 0.14 -5.21
N LEU A 278 -19.69 0.79 -6.15
CA LEU A 278 -18.42 1.50 -5.85
C LEU A 278 -18.59 2.60 -4.80
N PHE A 279 -19.78 3.17 -4.67
CA PHE A 279 -20.07 4.19 -3.65
C PHE A 279 -20.17 3.65 -2.23
N LEU A 280 -20.08 2.32 -2.03
CA LEU A 280 -19.84 1.75 -0.70
C LEU A 280 -18.43 2.10 -0.16
N ILE A 281 -17.45 2.35 -1.04
CA ILE A 281 -16.05 2.58 -0.66
C ILE A 281 -15.88 3.75 0.31
N PRO A 282 -16.38 4.97 0.03
CA PRO A 282 -16.22 6.11 0.94
C PRO A 282 -16.99 5.95 2.25
N ILE A 283 -17.96 5.03 2.35
CA ILE A 283 -18.69 4.77 3.59
C ILE A 283 -17.73 4.36 4.72
N GLY A 284 -16.65 3.62 4.40
CA GLY A 284 -15.63 3.27 5.39
C GLY A 284 -15.00 4.51 6.04
N ASN A 285 -14.64 5.52 5.25
CA ASN A 285 -14.14 6.79 5.80
C ASN A 285 -15.22 7.55 6.58
N LEU A 286 -16.47 7.52 6.13
CA LEU A 286 -17.59 8.17 6.86
C LEU A 286 -17.83 7.51 8.22
N VAL A 287 -17.74 6.18 8.31
CA VAL A 287 -17.82 5.47 9.60
C VAL A 287 -16.66 5.89 10.51
N TYR A 288 -15.43 5.99 10.01
CA TYR A 288 -14.29 6.48 10.78
C TYR A 288 -14.47 7.91 11.29
N LEU A 289 -14.95 8.82 10.44
CA LEU A 289 -15.28 10.19 10.83
C LEU A 289 -16.42 10.23 11.88
N GLY A 290 -17.41 9.37 11.72
CA GLY A 290 -18.50 9.19 12.70
C GLY A 290 -18.00 8.73 14.07
N LEU A 291 -17.03 7.80 14.12
CA LEU A 291 -16.38 7.36 15.37
C LEU A 291 -15.61 8.51 16.04
N ASN A 292 -14.84 9.30 15.28
CA ASN A 292 -14.18 10.49 15.81
C ASN A 292 -15.21 11.46 16.43
N TYR A 293 -16.29 11.74 15.70
CA TYR A 293 -17.34 12.64 16.18
C TYR A 293 -18.04 12.10 17.43
N GLN A 294 -18.37 10.81 17.44
CA GLN A 294 -19.06 10.19 18.59
C GLN A 294 -18.23 10.25 19.87
N ILE A 295 -16.91 10.08 19.76
CA ILE A 295 -16.01 10.03 20.93
C ILE A 295 -15.62 11.42 21.40
N THR A 296 -15.38 12.37 20.48
CA THR A 296 -14.78 13.68 20.81
C THR A 296 -15.64 14.88 20.49
N GLY A 297 -16.79 14.70 19.82
CA GLY A 297 -17.59 15.79 19.28
C GLY A 297 -17.03 16.45 18.01
N ASN A 298 -15.88 15.97 17.49
CA ASN A 298 -15.22 16.51 16.30
C ASN A 298 -14.85 15.38 15.32
N ALA A 299 -15.50 15.35 14.16
CA ALA A 299 -15.25 14.33 13.13
C ALA A 299 -13.81 14.32 12.60
N PHE A 300 -13.09 15.43 12.71
CA PHE A 300 -11.72 15.61 12.25
C PHE A 300 -10.70 15.65 13.40
N GLN A 301 -11.05 15.13 14.57
CA GLN A 301 -10.16 15.16 15.74
C GLN A 301 -8.80 14.50 15.47
N PHE A 302 -8.77 13.42 14.67
CA PHE A 302 -7.52 12.77 14.28
C PHE A 302 -6.52 13.73 13.60
N THR A 303 -6.98 14.75 12.86
CA THR A 303 -6.09 15.74 12.23
C THR A 303 -5.48 16.69 13.26
N VAL A 304 -6.25 17.01 14.31
CA VAL A 304 -5.76 17.81 15.44
C VAL A 304 -4.67 17.05 16.18
N TYR A 305 -4.91 15.76 16.46
CA TYR A 305 -3.93 14.89 17.09
C TYR A 305 -2.68 14.70 16.23
N GLN A 306 -2.82 14.48 14.92
CA GLN A 306 -1.67 14.39 14.01
C GLN A 306 -0.82 15.66 14.04
N LYS A 307 -1.44 16.83 14.04
CA LYS A 307 -0.74 18.11 14.15
C LYS A 307 0.00 18.27 15.47
N ASN A 308 -0.65 17.96 16.60
CA ASN A 308 -0.13 18.23 17.93
C ASN A 308 0.93 17.21 18.38
N HIS A 309 0.81 15.95 17.99
CA HIS A 309 1.67 14.86 18.49
C HIS A 309 2.65 14.30 17.45
N TRP A 310 2.33 14.42 16.17
CA TRP A 310 3.23 13.99 15.07
C TRP A 310 3.75 15.16 14.24
N TYR A 311 3.31 16.40 14.52
CA TYR A 311 3.68 17.61 13.78
C TYR A 311 3.37 17.50 12.26
N HIS A 312 2.45 16.60 11.89
CA HIS A 312 2.02 16.38 10.52
C HIS A 312 0.86 17.28 10.16
N THR A 313 1.03 18.04 9.10
CA THR A 313 -0.06 18.80 8.46
C THR A 313 -0.02 18.55 6.96
N THR A 314 -1.17 18.75 6.29
CA THR A 314 -1.25 18.61 4.85
C THR A 314 -0.54 19.76 4.16
N THR A 315 0.28 19.46 3.14
CA THR A 315 0.93 20.44 2.26
C THR A 315 0.91 19.93 0.83
N TRP A 316 1.37 20.74 -0.11
CA TRP A 316 1.52 20.29 -1.49
C TRP A 316 2.79 19.41 -1.61
N PHE A 317 2.71 18.32 -2.39
CA PHE A 317 3.77 17.29 -2.46
C PHE A 317 5.17 17.85 -2.80
N THR A 318 5.26 18.93 -3.62
CA THR A 318 6.57 19.54 -3.95
C THR A 318 7.24 20.20 -2.75
N ASN A 319 6.47 20.62 -1.73
CA ASN A 319 7.02 21.14 -0.49
C ASN A 319 7.65 20.03 0.34
N CYS A 320 6.98 18.86 0.43
CA CYS A 320 7.54 17.68 1.09
C CYS A 320 8.85 17.23 0.42
N VAL A 321 8.87 17.15 -0.91
CA VAL A 321 10.09 16.79 -1.65
C VAL A 321 11.20 17.83 -1.44
N ALA A 322 10.86 19.12 -1.40
CA ALA A 322 11.83 20.18 -1.10
C ALA A 322 12.42 20.04 0.31
N GLU A 323 11.59 19.69 1.28
CA GLU A 323 12.01 19.46 2.66
C GLU A 323 12.93 18.22 2.77
N ILE A 324 12.59 17.11 2.11
CA ILE A 324 13.46 15.93 2.03
C ILE A 324 14.84 16.31 1.45
N MET A 325 14.88 17.10 0.36
CA MET A 325 16.15 17.56 -0.23
C MET A 325 16.93 18.48 0.71
N ARG A 326 16.24 19.29 1.51
CA ARG A 326 16.89 20.13 2.52
C ARG A 326 17.59 19.27 3.59
N TYR A 327 16.94 18.20 4.06
CA TYR A 327 17.54 17.25 5.01
C TYR A 327 18.74 16.51 4.41
N ILE A 328 18.65 16.10 3.14
CA ILE A 328 19.77 15.42 2.44
C ILE A 328 20.97 16.37 2.26
N SER A 329 20.72 17.68 2.07
CA SER A 329 21.80 18.68 1.90
C SER A 329 22.51 19.04 3.20
N GLY A 330 22.02 18.58 4.34
CA GLY A 330 22.63 18.77 5.66
C GLY A 330 23.77 17.79 5.94
N GLN A 331 24.05 17.59 7.23
CA GLN A 331 25.04 16.58 7.64
C GLN A 331 24.52 15.17 7.39
N VAL A 332 25.37 14.29 6.87
CA VAL A 332 25.05 12.87 6.71
C VAL A 332 24.92 12.21 8.08
N SER A 333 23.77 11.60 8.33
CA SER A 333 23.45 10.89 9.58
C SER A 333 22.72 9.58 9.26
N ASP A 334 22.51 8.74 10.25
CA ASP A 334 21.72 7.50 10.08
C ASP A 334 20.31 7.80 9.55
N THR A 335 19.69 8.89 10.02
CA THR A 335 18.39 9.34 9.50
C THR A 335 18.47 9.78 8.04
N THR A 336 19.58 10.39 7.62
CA THR A 336 19.79 10.75 6.20
C THR A 336 19.83 9.49 5.34
N LEU A 337 20.56 8.47 5.78
CA LEU A 337 20.75 7.22 5.02
C LEU A 337 19.50 6.31 5.05
N LEU A 338 18.81 6.22 6.19
CA LEU A 338 17.73 5.27 6.40
C LEU A 338 16.34 5.83 6.10
N ILE A 339 16.18 7.16 6.09
CA ILE A 339 14.92 7.84 5.81
C ILE A 339 15.00 8.69 4.54
N TRP A 340 15.80 9.77 4.55
CA TRP A 340 15.69 10.79 3.52
C TRP A 340 16.12 10.35 2.13
N TYR A 341 17.21 9.58 1.99
CA TYR A 341 17.57 9.00 0.68
C TYR A 341 16.53 8.00 0.16
N PRO A 342 16.06 7.01 0.96
CA PRO A 342 14.97 6.13 0.54
C PRO A 342 13.71 6.87 0.09
N GLU A 343 13.29 7.91 0.84
CA GLU A 343 12.11 8.73 0.49
C GLU A 343 12.27 9.40 -0.88
N LEU A 344 13.42 10.04 -1.12
CA LEU A 344 13.66 10.69 -2.39
C LEU A 344 13.75 9.68 -3.54
N ILE A 345 14.46 8.57 -3.35
CA ILE A 345 14.60 7.51 -4.35
C ILE A 345 13.23 6.94 -4.71
N LEU A 346 12.39 6.66 -3.73
CA LEU A 346 11.04 6.12 -3.96
C LEU A 346 10.14 7.10 -4.70
N PHE A 347 10.22 8.40 -4.39
CA PHE A 347 9.52 9.43 -5.15
C PHE A 347 9.96 9.46 -6.61
N VAL A 348 11.27 9.46 -6.85
CA VAL A 348 11.84 9.49 -8.22
C VAL A 348 11.45 8.23 -8.99
N VAL A 349 11.53 7.04 -8.36
CA VAL A 349 11.11 5.76 -8.97
C VAL A 349 9.62 5.79 -9.30
N ALA A 350 8.77 6.24 -8.37
CA ALA A 350 7.34 6.36 -8.62
C ALA A 350 7.03 7.31 -9.79
N ALA A 351 7.69 8.48 -9.84
CA ALA A 351 7.53 9.45 -10.92
C ALA A 351 8.00 8.87 -12.28
N ALA A 352 9.14 8.17 -12.31
CA ALA A 352 9.65 7.52 -13.52
C ALA A 352 8.69 6.42 -14.03
N LEU A 353 8.15 5.60 -13.12
CA LEU A 353 7.18 4.55 -13.46
C LEU A 353 5.83 5.14 -13.90
N LEU A 354 5.40 6.26 -13.33
CA LEU A 354 4.23 6.98 -13.79
C LEU A 354 4.44 7.48 -15.23
N LEU A 355 5.58 8.09 -15.55
CA LEU A 355 5.91 8.50 -16.92
C LEU A 355 5.94 7.31 -17.89
N TYR A 356 6.57 6.20 -17.48
CA TYR A 356 6.56 4.94 -18.23
C TYR A 356 5.14 4.43 -18.47
N SER A 357 4.27 4.54 -17.47
CA SER A 357 2.90 4.04 -17.52
C SER A 357 2.01 4.80 -18.53
N LEU A 358 2.31 6.08 -18.81
CA LEU A 358 1.52 6.90 -19.74
C LEU A 358 1.33 6.27 -21.12
N ARG A 359 2.24 5.42 -21.55
CA ARG A 359 2.15 4.81 -22.89
C ARG A 359 1.86 3.32 -22.85
N THR A 360 2.27 2.61 -21.79
CA THR A 360 2.38 1.15 -21.85
C THR A 360 1.53 0.40 -20.82
N GLN A 361 0.97 1.09 -19.82
CA GLN A 361 0.31 0.42 -18.71
C GLN A 361 -1.18 0.80 -18.62
N PRO A 362 -2.06 -0.09 -18.11
CA PRO A 362 -3.48 0.24 -17.90
C PRO A 362 -3.66 1.45 -16.98
N LEU A 363 -4.52 2.39 -17.40
CA LEU A 363 -4.71 3.67 -16.71
C LEU A 363 -5.21 3.54 -15.27
N LYS A 364 -6.00 2.52 -14.96
CA LYS A 364 -6.47 2.24 -13.60
C LYS A 364 -5.32 2.11 -12.60
N TYR A 365 -4.22 1.48 -12.98
CA TYR A 365 -3.07 1.29 -12.10
C TYR A 365 -2.19 2.54 -12.00
N SER A 366 -2.06 3.30 -13.10
CA SER A 366 -1.37 4.60 -13.03
C SER A 366 -2.15 5.61 -12.21
N ALA A 367 -3.49 5.60 -12.27
CA ALA A 367 -4.35 6.42 -11.40
C ALA A 367 -4.12 6.08 -9.92
N TYR A 368 -4.08 4.79 -9.57
CA TYR A 368 -3.78 4.37 -8.21
C TYR A 368 -2.40 4.86 -7.76
N LEU A 369 -1.35 4.56 -8.53
CA LEU A 369 0.02 4.93 -8.17
C LEU A 369 0.17 6.43 -8.01
N LEU A 370 -0.42 7.22 -8.91
CA LEU A 370 -0.39 8.67 -8.86
C LEU A 370 -1.03 9.20 -7.57
N VAL A 371 -2.30 8.86 -7.33
CA VAL A 371 -3.05 9.38 -6.18
C VAL A 371 -2.44 8.88 -4.87
N TYR A 372 -2.02 7.62 -4.82
CA TYR A 372 -1.37 7.04 -3.66
C TYR A 372 -0.05 7.75 -3.32
N THR A 373 0.79 8.00 -4.32
CA THR A 373 2.04 8.75 -4.14
C THR A 373 1.77 10.19 -3.69
N LEU A 374 0.81 10.87 -4.33
CA LEU A 374 0.46 12.23 -3.95
C LEU A 374 -0.03 12.33 -2.51
N ILE A 375 -0.92 11.44 -2.06
CA ILE A 375 -1.42 11.47 -0.67
C ILE A 375 -0.27 11.28 0.32
N ASN A 376 0.65 10.33 0.07
CA ASN A 376 1.75 10.07 0.98
C ASN A 376 2.79 11.20 1.01
N TYR A 377 3.05 11.86 -0.12
CA TYR A 377 3.99 12.99 -0.20
C TYR A 377 3.33 14.37 0.02
N SER A 378 2.03 14.45 0.29
CA SER A 378 1.34 15.70 0.60
C SER A 378 1.26 16.00 2.10
N VAL A 379 2.35 15.76 2.81
CA VAL A 379 2.54 16.04 4.24
C VAL A 379 3.75 16.95 4.46
N THR A 380 3.80 17.65 5.59
CA THR A 380 4.88 18.61 5.90
C THR A 380 6.26 17.96 5.89
N PHE A 381 6.36 16.72 6.38
CA PHE A 381 7.55 15.88 6.26
C PHE A 381 7.12 14.41 6.27
N LEU A 382 7.91 13.54 5.67
CA LEU A 382 7.63 12.12 5.54
C LEU A 382 8.80 11.34 6.16
N ILE A 383 8.52 10.48 7.15
CA ILE A 383 9.53 9.65 7.82
C ILE A 383 9.27 8.15 7.67
N SER A 384 8.12 7.78 7.15
CA SER A 384 7.68 6.39 6.99
C SER A 384 7.33 6.03 5.55
N GLY A 385 7.80 6.81 4.58
CA GLY A 385 7.43 6.61 3.17
C GLY A 385 7.91 5.26 2.64
N GLY A 386 9.07 4.79 3.08
CA GLY A 386 9.53 3.44 2.77
C GLY A 386 8.49 2.37 3.13
N ARG A 387 7.90 2.46 4.30
CA ARG A 387 6.82 1.60 4.78
C ARG A 387 5.51 1.85 4.01
N TYR A 388 5.13 3.11 3.83
CA TYR A 388 3.89 3.44 3.13
C TYR A 388 3.92 2.98 1.67
N MET A 389 5.04 3.13 0.97
CA MET A 389 5.17 2.73 -0.44
C MET A 389 5.11 1.21 -0.68
N LEU A 390 5.12 0.37 0.38
CA LEU A 390 4.75 -1.06 0.30
C LEU A 390 3.40 -1.28 -0.39
N ASN A 391 2.45 -0.40 -0.14
CA ASN A 391 1.09 -0.52 -0.66
C ASN A 391 0.88 0.27 -1.97
N ALA A 392 1.93 0.91 -2.49
CA ALA A 392 1.96 1.43 -3.86
C ALA A 392 2.20 0.26 -4.85
N ILE A 393 1.34 -0.77 -4.79
CA ILE A 393 1.59 -2.07 -5.45
C ILE A 393 1.86 -2.00 -6.96
N PRO A 394 1.42 -0.98 -7.75
CA PRO A 394 1.87 -0.83 -9.14
C PRO A 394 3.38 -0.61 -9.30
N LEU A 395 4.10 -0.13 -8.29
CA LEU A 395 5.57 -0.02 -8.33
C LEU A 395 6.21 -1.35 -8.71
N PHE A 396 5.74 -2.45 -8.12
CA PHE A 396 6.34 -3.78 -8.29
C PHE A 396 6.08 -4.36 -9.67
N PHE A 397 4.84 -4.33 -10.16
CA PHE A 397 4.54 -4.91 -11.45
C PHE A 397 4.88 -3.99 -12.63
N PHE A 398 4.87 -2.67 -12.48
CA PHE A 398 5.43 -1.77 -13.50
C PHE A 398 6.94 -1.95 -13.63
N THR A 399 7.67 -2.08 -12.52
CA THR A 399 9.11 -2.40 -12.54
C THR A 399 9.37 -3.76 -13.17
N ALA A 400 8.61 -4.79 -12.81
CA ALA A 400 8.72 -6.11 -13.41
C ALA A 400 8.44 -6.11 -14.92
N ALA A 401 7.43 -5.37 -15.36
CA ALA A 401 7.08 -5.19 -16.77
C ALA A 401 8.19 -4.46 -17.53
N LEU A 402 8.70 -3.35 -16.97
CA LEU A 402 9.80 -2.56 -17.54
C LEU A 402 11.07 -3.41 -17.70
N LEU A 403 11.41 -4.19 -16.68
CA LEU A 403 12.62 -5.02 -16.65
C LEU A 403 12.41 -6.42 -17.24
N ASN A 404 11.24 -6.74 -17.79
CA ASN A 404 10.94 -8.10 -18.26
C ASN A 404 11.92 -8.62 -19.31
N LYS A 405 12.40 -7.75 -20.17
CA LYS A 405 13.39 -8.06 -21.22
C LYS A 405 14.85 -7.85 -20.78
N HIS A 406 15.09 -7.30 -19.57
CA HIS A 406 16.42 -6.91 -19.06
C HIS A 406 16.82 -7.77 -17.86
N LYS A 407 17.09 -9.08 -18.10
CA LYS A 407 17.36 -10.07 -17.04
C LYS A 407 18.45 -9.64 -16.07
N LEU A 408 19.57 -9.09 -16.56
CA LEU A 408 20.68 -8.66 -15.70
C LEU A 408 20.27 -7.52 -14.78
N LEU A 409 19.61 -6.49 -15.32
CA LEU A 409 19.13 -5.35 -14.49
C LEU A 409 18.13 -5.80 -13.43
N TYR A 410 17.23 -6.72 -13.79
CA TYR A 410 16.29 -7.31 -12.82
C TYR A 410 17.03 -8.04 -11.69
N GLN A 411 18.05 -8.86 -12.03
CA GLN A 411 18.83 -9.60 -11.03
C GLN A 411 19.64 -8.66 -10.13
N LEU A 412 20.26 -7.61 -10.71
CA LEU A 412 20.98 -6.58 -9.92
C LEU A 412 20.04 -5.83 -8.98
N LEU A 413 18.83 -5.49 -9.44
CA LEU A 413 17.82 -4.86 -8.58
C LEU A 413 17.40 -5.78 -7.44
N CYS A 414 17.14 -7.06 -7.70
CA CYS A 414 16.81 -8.03 -6.66
C CYS A 414 17.94 -8.18 -5.63
N PHE A 415 19.19 -8.24 -6.07
CA PHE A 415 20.36 -8.31 -5.19
C PHE A 415 20.50 -7.06 -4.31
N ALA A 416 20.42 -5.88 -4.92
CA ALA A 416 20.47 -4.60 -4.19
C ALA A 416 19.33 -4.48 -3.19
N SER A 417 18.10 -4.86 -3.58
CA SER A 417 16.94 -4.87 -2.70
C SER A 417 17.12 -5.81 -1.51
N ALA A 418 17.67 -7.01 -1.73
CA ALA A 418 17.94 -7.98 -0.66
C ALA A 418 18.99 -7.45 0.35
N LEU A 419 20.06 -6.80 -0.13
CA LEU A 419 21.05 -6.16 0.74
C LEU A 419 20.42 -5.03 1.58
N LEU A 420 19.66 -4.14 0.93
CA LEU A 420 18.96 -3.06 1.62
C LEU A 420 17.92 -3.59 2.60
N TYR A 421 17.23 -4.68 2.25
CA TYR A 421 16.34 -5.37 3.18
C TYR A 421 17.05 -5.80 4.46
N GLY A 422 18.22 -6.44 4.34
CA GLY A 422 19.02 -6.85 5.51
C GLY A 422 19.41 -5.66 6.37
N ILE A 423 19.88 -4.57 5.77
CA ILE A 423 20.26 -3.33 6.48
C ILE A 423 19.05 -2.72 7.20
N CYS A 424 17.95 -2.49 6.48
CA CYS A 424 16.74 -1.87 7.05
C CYS A 424 16.12 -2.76 8.15
N PHE A 425 16.09 -4.08 7.95
CA PHE A 425 15.53 -5.00 8.93
C PHE A 425 16.37 -5.06 10.22
N THR A 426 17.70 -5.10 10.08
CA THR A 426 18.59 -5.03 11.26
C THR A 426 18.40 -3.69 11.98
N ALA A 427 18.40 -2.56 11.27
CA ALA A 427 18.15 -1.26 11.86
C ALA A 427 16.80 -1.18 12.60
N PHE A 428 15.73 -1.74 12.01
CA PHE A 428 14.43 -1.83 12.68
C PHE A 428 14.49 -2.61 13.99
N LEU A 429 15.15 -3.78 14.01
CA LEU A 429 15.24 -4.61 15.18
C LEU A 429 16.09 -3.97 16.29
N THR A 430 17.12 -3.21 15.94
CA THR A 430 18.05 -2.55 16.90
C THR A 430 17.62 -1.15 17.34
N GLY A 431 16.43 -0.69 16.92
CA GLY A 431 15.93 0.63 17.29
C GLY A 431 16.54 1.78 16.47
N GLY A 432 17.10 1.49 15.29
CA GLY A 432 17.54 2.50 14.34
C GLY A 432 16.36 3.31 13.77
N ALA A 433 16.69 4.37 13.01
CA ALA A 433 15.71 5.30 12.46
C ALA A 433 14.89 4.68 11.29
N ILE A 434 14.10 3.65 11.59
CA ILE A 434 13.17 2.98 10.67
C ILE A 434 11.76 2.99 11.31
N TYR A 435 10.81 3.67 10.67
CA TYR A 435 9.47 3.93 11.20
C TYR A 435 8.37 3.42 10.28
#